data_f29a483b3565283d4806955752ab701b
#
_entry.id   f29a483b3565283d4806955752ab701b
#
_cell.length_a   1.000
_cell.length_b   1.000
_cell.length_c   1.000
_cell.angle_alpha   90.00
_cell.angle_beta   90.00
_cell.angle_gamma   90.00
#
_symmetry.space_group_name_H-M   'P 1'
#
loop_
_entity.id
_entity.type
_entity.pdbx_description
1 polymer ?
#
loop_
_entity_poly.entity_id
_entity_poly.type
_entity_poly.pdbx_seq_one_letter_code
_entity_poly.pdbx_strand_id
1 'polypeptide(L)'
;MSHASRYFTRLTAIFFLFFMMSCTKQNQDGNAIESSSKLSSESIENSSVDSKKINPENSSADSKERSKDSGTAGKESSSVETTKPPLESLSENQVQAIQTAEGYLDTMPLSQTELLQMLTVEDINLEDAEFAIEYLDIDWNQEARKKAKEYCKHKIGFSKVKLKAQLLFDHFIEEEADFALSHVNVDWIEQAEIVAKEYIEDGVSSKEDLVEALMNEGFTKKEAEKATVKVGLK
;
A
#
# COMPACT_ATOMS: atom_id res chain seq x y z
N MET A 1 15.43 25.15 2.12
CA MET A 1 14.95 23.75 2.38
C MET A 1 14.07 23.39 1.21
N SER A 2 14.40 22.36 0.46
CA SER A 2 13.71 22.01 -0.79
C SER A 2 12.26 21.56 -0.51
N HIS A 3 11.34 21.89 -1.45
CA HIS A 3 9.92 21.52 -1.37
C HIS A 3 9.70 20.02 -1.12
N ALA A 4 10.55 19.16 -1.65
CA ALA A 4 10.54 17.70 -1.42
C ALA A 4 10.64 17.30 0.07
N SER A 5 11.32 18.07 0.91
CA SER A 5 11.50 17.79 2.34
C SER A 5 10.22 17.99 3.15
N ARG A 6 9.35 18.92 2.75
CA ARG A 6 8.10 19.22 3.49
C ARG A 6 7.01 18.19 3.20
N TYR A 7 6.96 17.66 1.97
CA TYR A 7 6.03 16.59 1.61
C TYR A 7 6.36 15.27 2.32
N PHE A 8 7.64 14.93 2.42
CA PHE A 8 8.07 13.74 3.14
C PHE A 8 7.70 13.81 4.63
N THR A 9 7.80 14.99 5.24
CA THR A 9 7.43 15.20 6.66
C THR A 9 5.91 15.15 6.88
N ARG A 10 5.09 15.58 5.91
CA ARG A 10 3.63 15.52 6.02
C ARG A 10 3.08 14.11 5.76
N LEU A 11 3.65 13.39 4.81
CA LEU A 11 3.28 12.00 4.53
C LEU A 11 3.59 11.08 5.73
N THR A 12 4.74 11.28 6.37
CA THR A 12 5.11 10.55 7.60
C THR A 12 4.25 10.94 8.81
N ALA A 13 3.79 12.20 8.90
CA ALA A 13 2.90 12.65 9.97
C ALA A 13 1.49 12.04 9.87
N ILE A 14 1.00 11.78 8.64
CA ILE A 14 -0.29 11.14 8.41
C ILE A 14 -0.20 9.66 8.75
N PHE A 15 0.90 9.00 8.39
CA PHE A 15 1.18 7.62 8.78
C PHE A 15 1.23 7.46 10.30
N PHE A 16 1.84 8.41 11.00
CA PHE A 16 1.90 8.43 12.47
C PHE A 16 0.55 8.68 13.13
N LEU A 17 -0.33 9.51 12.52
CA LEU A 17 -1.68 9.76 13.02
C LEU A 17 -2.59 8.53 12.87
N PHE A 18 -2.50 7.80 11.76
CA PHE A 18 -3.27 6.55 11.58
C PHE A 18 -2.77 5.43 12.50
N PHE A 19 -1.46 5.28 12.67
CA PHE A 19 -0.89 4.29 13.58
C PHE A 19 -1.19 4.60 15.07
N MET A 20 -1.22 5.89 15.45
CA MET A 20 -1.55 6.30 16.83
C MET A 20 -3.04 6.20 17.14
N MET A 21 -3.93 6.24 16.15
CA MET A 21 -5.38 6.08 16.36
C MET A 21 -5.78 4.62 16.64
N SER A 22 -5.01 3.65 16.18
CA SER A 22 -5.21 2.23 16.50
C SER A 22 -4.71 1.82 17.89
N CYS A 23 -3.79 2.58 18.50
CA CYS A 23 -3.20 2.25 19.82
C CYS A 23 -3.89 2.89 21.03
N THR A 24 -5.02 3.59 20.89
CA THR A 24 -5.73 4.19 22.02
C THR A 24 -7.00 3.43 22.41
N LYS A 25 -6.90 2.12 22.59
CA LYS A 25 -7.81 1.38 23.45
C LYS A 25 -7.00 0.50 24.41
N GLN A 26 -7.04 0.89 25.68
CA GLN A 26 -6.62 0.17 26.89
C GLN A 26 -5.19 0.52 27.37
N ASN A 27 -4.95 1.06 28.52
CA ASN A 27 -5.36 0.70 29.86
C ASN A 27 -5.21 1.89 30.82
N GLN A 28 -6.26 2.22 31.53
CA GLN A 28 -6.12 2.82 32.85
C GLN A 28 -6.02 1.65 33.84
N ASP A 29 -4.83 1.35 34.26
CA ASP A 29 -4.55 0.93 35.62
C ASP A 29 -3.05 1.04 35.85
N GLY A 30 -2.71 1.79 36.92
CA GLY A 30 -1.36 2.26 37.18
C GLY A 30 -0.39 1.20 37.63
N ASN A 31 0.84 1.36 37.27
CA ASN A 31 1.91 1.39 38.28
C ASN A 31 3.18 2.00 37.68
N ALA A 32 3.69 3.02 38.33
CA ALA A 32 4.97 3.62 38.07
C ALA A 32 6.10 2.71 38.60
N ILE A 33 7.09 2.40 37.77
CA ILE A 33 8.44 2.12 38.25
C ILE A 33 9.44 2.74 37.26
N GLU A 34 10.16 3.73 37.80
CA GLU A 34 11.33 4.40 37.30
C GLU A 34 12.54 3.44 37.34
N SER A 35 13.38 3.43 36.29
CA SER A 35 14.85 3.37 36.42
C SER A 35 15.51 3.36 35.03
N SER A 36 16.12 4.43 34.69
CA SER A 36 17.53 4.81 34.58
C SER A 36 18.49 3.88 33.82
N SER A 37 19.07 4.49 32.75
CA SER A 37 20.48 4.51 32.36
C SER A 37 21.04 3.26 31.64
N LYS A 38 21.75 3.33 30.54
CA LYS A 38 23.00 4.04 30.24
C LYS A 38 23.47 3.69 28.84
N LEU A 39 24.08 4.65 28.19
CA LEU A 39 24.88 4.56 26.94
C LEU A 39 25.93 3.46 26.98
N SER A 40 26.20 2.85 25.83
CA SER A 40 27.57 2.63 25.38
C SER A 40 27.63 2.56 23.84
N SER A 41 28.41 3.44 23.30
CA SER A 41 28.92 3.52 21.95
C SER A 41 30.04 2.51 21.77
N GLU A 42 30.04 1.75 20.68
CA GLU A 42 31.27 1.16 20.14
C GLU A 42 31.24 1.16 18.61
N SER A 43 32.24 1.87 18.10
CA SER A 43 32.63 1.95 16.70
C SER A 43 33.44 0.69 16.35
N ILE A 44 33.22 0.11 15.20
CA ILE A 44 34.26 -0.70 14.52
C ILE A 44 34.26 -0.43 13.03
N GLU A 45 35.48 -0.22 12.54
CA GLU A 45 35.93 0.19 11.24
C GLU A 45 35.76 -0.84 10.12
N ASN A 46 35.65 -0.27 8.93
CA ASN A 46 36.24 -0.60 7.63
C ASN A 46 36.87 -1.99 7.39
N SER A 47 36.40 -2.64 6.33
CA SER A 47 37.28 -3.41 5.45
C SER A 47 36.72 -3.46 4.03
N SER A 48 37.41 -2.80 3.12
CA SER A 48 37.30 -2.88 1.67
C SER A 48 38.10 -4.07 1.16
N VAL A 49 37.61 -4.83 0.17
CA VAL A 49 38.31 -5.57 -0.88
C VAL A 49 37.26 -6.09 -1.87
N ASP A 50 37.25 -5.79 -3.05
CA ASP A 50 38.00 -5.87 -4.29
C ASP A 50 37.13 -6.43 -5.43
N SER A 51 37.21 -5.77 -6.52
CA SER A 51 36.49 -5.98 -7.78
C SER A 51 36.95 -7.27 -8.48
N LYS A 52 36.03 -8.05 -9.03
CA LYS A 52 36.34 -8.92 -10.15
C LYS A 52 35.26 -8.93 -11.24
N LYS A 53 35.64 -8.25 -12.27
CA LYS A 53 35.02 -8.12 -13.59
C LYS A 53 35.16 -9.44 -14.35
N ILE A 54 34.07 -9.99 -14.87
CA ILE A 54 34.13 -10.93 -16.01
C ILE A 54 32.99 -10.54 -16.98
N ASN A 55 33.40 -10.25 -18.19
CA ASN A 55 32.55 -9.89 -19.34
C ASN A 55 32.47 -11.09 -20.32
N PRO A 56 31.66 -10.99 -21.37
CA PRO A 56 30.85 -12.06 -21.95
C PRO A 56 31.46 -12.64 -23.25
N GLU A 57 30.95 -13.72 -23.73
CA GLU A 57 30.82 -14.05 -25.17
C GLU A 57 30.06 -15.39 -25.33
N ASN A 58 28.95 -15.30 -26.02
CA ASN A 58 28.71 -15.57 -27.43
C ASN A 58 28.46 -17.08 -27.77
N SER A 59 27.34 -17.38 -28.37
CA SER A 59 27.07 -17.91 -29.72
C SER A 59 25.75 -18.68 -29.75
N SER A 60 24.84 -18.21 -30.50
CA SER A 60 24.33 -18.56 -31.83
C SER A 60 23.87 -20.00 -32.07
N ALA A 61 22.59 -20.06 -32.47
CA ALA A 61 21.97 -20.85 -33.53
C ALA A 61 21.87 -22.38 -33.37
N ASP A 62 20.75 -23.02 -33.53
CA ASP A 62 20.12 -23.29 -34.80
C ASP A 62 18.80 -24.06 -34.63
N SER A 63 17.95 -23.91 -35.63
CA SER A 63 16.64 -24.42 -35.89
C SER A 63 16.47 -25.95 -35.88
N LYS A 64 15.30 -26.50 -35.57
CA LYS A 64 14.45 -27.18 -36.53
C LYS A 64 13.12 -27.74 -35.98
N GLU A 65 12.11 -27.48 -36.75
CA GLU A 65 10.74 -28.03 -36.73
C GLU A 65 10.66 -29.58 -36.55
N ARG A 66 9.61 -30.06 -35.92
CA ARG A 66 8.67 -31.02 -36.54
C ARG A 66 7.44 -31.37 -35.69
N SER A 67 6.31 -30.98 -36.23
CA SER A 67 5.02 -31.72 -36.42
C SER A 67 4.49 -32.73 -35.40
N LYS A 68 3.25 -32.41 -34.96
CA LYS A 68 2.04 -33.27 -34.86
C LYS A 68 2.14 -34.58 -34.10
N ASP A 69 1.38 -34.71 -33.04
CA ASP A 69 0.22 -35.65 -33.09
C ASP A 69 -0.84 -35.28 -32.04
N SER A 70 -2.08 -35.55 -32.42
CA SER A 70 -3.31 -35.35 -31.70
C SER A 70 -3.49 -36.36 -30.57
N GLY A 71 -3.85 -35.87 -29.39
CA GLY A 71 -4.30 -36.72 -28.29
C GLY A 71 -5.32 -35.97 -27.44
N THR A 72 -6.61 -36.16 -27.79
CA THR A 72 -7.76 -35.81 -26.99
C THR A 72 -7.70 -36.53 -25.65
N ALA A 73 -7.47 -35.79 -24.56
CA ALA A 73 -7.81 -36.30 -23.24
C ALA A 73 -8.58 -35.18 -22.50
N GLY A 74 -9.85 -35.51 -22.25
CA GLY A 74 -10.75 -34.66 -21.49
C GLY A 74 -10.17 -34.37 -20.12
N LYS A 75 -9.97 -33.08 -19.85
CA LYS A 75 -9.68 -32.60 -18.52
C LYS A 75 -11.04 -32.35 -17.87
N GLU A 76 -11.52 -33.34 -17.13
CA GLU A 76 -12.53 -33.09 -16.11
C GLU A 76 -12.02 -32.02 -15.18
N SER A 77 -12.57 -30.83 -15.31
CA SER A 77 -12.50 -29.80 -14.31
C SER A 77 -13.34 -30.24 -13.13
N SER A 78 -12.73 -31.01 -12.24
CA SER A 78 -13.27 -31.20 -10.90
C SER A 78 -13.12 -29.85 -10.17
N SER A 79 -14.17 -29.04 -10.22
CA SER A 79 -14.38 -27.99 -9.25
C SER A 79 -14.57 -28.66 -7.88
N VAL A 80 -13.49 -28.82 -7.14
CA VAL A 80 -13.59 -29.08 -5.72
C VAL A 80 -14.14 -27.80 -5.11
N GLU A 81 -15.44 -27.78 -4.91
CA GLU A 81 -16.11 -26.81 -4.06
C GLU A 81 -15.56 -27.07 -2.64
N THR A 82 -14.55 -26.31 -2.24
CA THR A 82 -14.00 -26.35 -0.89
C THR A 82 -15.05 -25.71 -0.01
N THR A 83 -15.97 -26.52 0.49
CA THR A 83 -16.98 -26.06 1.46
C THR A 83 -16.23 -25.64 2.72
N LYS A 84 -16.25 -24.33 2.99
CA LYS A 84 -15.74 -23.70 4.20
C LYS A 84 -16.25 -24.45 5.43
N PRO A 85 -15.39 -24.90 6.36
CA PRO A 85 -15.84 -25.60 7.55
C PRO A 85 -16.74 -24.71 8.41
N PRO A 86 -17.79 -25.25 9.03
CA PRO A 86 -18.64 -24.43 9.88
C PRO A 86 -17.87 -23.96 11.13
N LEU A 87 -18.20 -22.76 11.62
CA LEU A 87 -17.53 -22.14 12.77
C LEU A 87 -17.50 -23.03 14.02
N GLU A 88 -18.55 -23.84 14.23
CA GLU A 88 -18.64 -24.74 15.39
C GLU A 88 -17.61 -25.89 15.35
N SER A 89 -16.98 -26.13 14.21
CA SER A 89 -15.95 -27.16 14.04
C SER A 89 -14.52 -26.62 14.22
N LEU A 90 -14.37 -25.31 14.37
CA LEU A 90 -13.07 -24.65 14.52
C LEU A 90 -12.59 -24.60 15.98
N SER A 91 -11.28 -24.48 16.17
CA SER A 91 -10.72 -24.22 17.51
C SER A 91 -11.12 -22.83 18.01
N GLU A 92 -11.09 -22.63 19.33
CA GLU A 92 -11.35 -21.32 19.95
C GLU A 92 -10.39 -20.24 19.40
N ASN A 93 -9.12 -20.57 19.19
CA ASN A 93 -8.13 -19.66 18.66
C ASN A 93 -8.44 -19.25 17.20
N GLN A 94 -8.85 -20.20 16.36
CA GLN A 94 -9.27 -19.91 14.99
C GLN A 94 -10.51 -19.02 14.95
N VAL A 95 -11.49 -19.29 15.79
CA VAL A 95 -12.69 -18.44 15.90
C VAL A 95 -12.32 -17.02 16.36
N GLN A 96 -11.44 -16.90 17.36
CA GLN A 96 -10.95 -15.60 17.81
C GLN A 96 -10.22 -14.85 16.70
N ALA A 97 -9.33 -15.51 15.95
CA ALA A 97 -8.60 -14.92 14.84
C ALA A 97 -9.53 -14.39 13.76
N ILE A 98 -10.55 -15.16 13.37
CA ILE A 98 -11.57 -14.77 12.39
C ILE A 98 -12.33 -13.51 12.88
N GLN A 99 -12.83 -13.53 14.11
CA GLN A 99 -13.60 -12.41 14.68
C GLN A 99 -12.76 -11.14 14.77
N THR A 100 -11.48 -11.26 15.13
CA THR A 100 -10.56 -10.14 15.21
C THR A 100 -10.28 -9.57 13.80
N ALA A 101 -10.06 -10.43 12.82
CA ALA A 101 -9.86 -10.04 11.43
C ALA A 101 -11.08 -9.30 10.85
N GLU A 102 -12.29 -9.85 11.04
CA GLU A 102 -13.55 -9.19 10.66
C GLU A 102 -13.68 -7.81 11.31
N GLY A 103 -13.39 -7.70 12.61
CA GLY A 103 -13.44 -6.44 13.35
C GLY A 103 -12.51 -5.38 12.77
N TYR A 104 -11.31 -5.74 12.31
CA TYR A 104 -10.40 -4.82 11.63
C TYR A 104 -10.93 -4.38 10.27
N LEU A 105 -11.37 -5.33 9.44
CA LEU A 105 -11.88 -5.05 8.10
C LEU A 105 -13.18 -4.21 8.09
N ASP A 106 -13.98 -4.31 9.14
CA ASP A 106 -15.18 -3.49 9.34
C ASP A 106 -14.85 -2.03 9.66
N THR A 107 -13.68 -1.79 10.26
CA THR A 107 -13.26 -0.45 10.69
C THR A 107 -12.37 0.27 9.69
N MET A 108 -11.53 -0.46 8.96
CA MET A 108 -10.58 0.13 8.01
C MET A 108 -10.21 -0.84 6.88
N PRO A 109 -9.98 -0.33 5.66
CA PRO A 109 -9.45 -1.15 4.57
C PRO A 109 -7.97 -1.45 4.81
N LEU A 110 -7.61 -2.73 4.67
CA LEU A 110 -6.26 -3.24 4.91
C LEU A 110 -5.81 -4.09 3.72
N SER A 111 -4.48 -4.14 3.50
CA SER A 111 -3.88 -5.19 2.68
C SER A 111 -3.79 -6.50 3.46
N GLN A 112 -3.59 -7.61 2.75
CA GLN A 112 -3.38 -8.91 3.39
C GLN A 112 -2.22 -8.89 4.39
N THR A 113 -1.13 -8.24 4.01
CA THR A 113 0.06 -8.11 4.87
C THR A 113 -0.22 -7.27 6.11
N GLU A 114 -0.92 -6.12 5.97
CA GLU A 114 -1.31 -5.30 7.11
C GLU A 114 -2.21 -6.06 8.07
N LEU A 115 -3.22 -6.78 7.56
CA LEU A 115 -4.12 -7.57 8.39
C LEU A 115 -3.38 -8.67 9.16
N LEU A 116 -2.48 -9.40 8.47
CA LEU A 116 -1.66 -10.42 9.11
C LEU A 116 -0.79 -9.85 10.24
N GLN A 117 -0.17 -8.68 10.00
CA GLN A 117 0.63 -7.99 11.01
C GLN A 117 -0.23 -7.56 12.21
N MET A 118 -1.43 -7.02 11.96
CA MET A 118 -2.33 -6.60 13.04
C MET A 118 -2.79 -7.77 13.91
N LEU A 119 -3.12 -8.91 13.30
CA LEU A 119 -3.50 -10.12 14.02
C LEU A 119 -2.35 -10.64 14.89
N THR A 120 -1.12 -10.62 14.39
CA THR A 120 0.06 -11.05 15.16
C THR A 120 0.41 -10.11 16.32
N VAL A 121 0.10 -8.81 16.20
CA VAL A 121 0.27 -7.83 17.29
C VAL A 121 -0.76 -8.07 18.43
N GLU A 122 -1.93 -8.63 18.12
CA GLU A 122 -2.95 -9.05 19.11
C GLU A 122 -2.66 -10.43 19.73
N ASP A 123 -1.40 -10.88 19.69
CA ASP A 123 -0.95 -12.19 20.22
C ASP A 123 -1.62 -13.41 19.56
N ILE A 124 -2.25 -13.24 18.39
CA ILE A 124 -2.73 -14.35 17.57
C ILE A 124 -1.52 -14.99 16.87
N ASN A 125 -1.36 -16.30 17.05
CA ASN A 125 -0.25 -16.99 16.40
C ASN A 125 -0.40 -16.98 14.87
N LEU A 126 0.72 -17.10 14.16
CA LEU A 126 0.77 -16.97 12.71
C LEU A 126 -0.15 -17.96 11.99
N GLU A 127 -0.22 -19.21 12.44
CA GLU A 127 -1.03 -20.25 11.82
C GLU A 127 -2.53 -19.94 11.89
N ASP A 128 -3.02 -19.49 13.05
CA ASP A 128 -4.42 -19.10 13.22
C ASP A 128 -4.74 -17.78 12.48
N ALA A 129 -3.77 -16.83 12.38
CA ALA A 129 -3.93 -15.61 11.62
C ALA A 129 -4.03 -15.87 10.09
N GLU A 130 -3.14 -16.70 9.55
CA GLU A 130 -3.17 -17.12 8.14
C GLU A 130 -4.46 -17.89 7.85
N PHE A 131 -4.87 -18.80 8.74
CA PHE A 131 -6.13 -19.53 8.64
C PHE A 131 -7.34 -18.58 8.57
N ALA A 132 -7.38 -17.55 9.44
CA ALA A 132 -8.48 -16.59 9.45
C ALA A 132 -8.58 -15.81 8.14
N ILE A 133 -7.46 -15.39 7.58
CA ILE A 133 -7.37 -14.66 6.30
C ILE A 133 -7.89 -15.55 5.16
N GLU A 134 -7.45 -16.81 5.10
CA GLU A 134 -7.93 -17.76 4.09
C GLU A 134 -9.41 -18.10 4.28
N TYR A 135 -9.81 -18.30 5.55
CA TYR A 135 -11.19 -18.59 5.90
C TYR A 135 -12.15 -17.46 5.49
N LEU A 136 -11.78 -16.20 5.58
CA LEU A 136 -12.64 -15.08 5.27
C LEU A 136 -12.84 -14.86 3.76
N ASP A 137 -11.98 -15.38 2.91
CA ASP A 137 -12.04 -15.26 1.43
C ASP A 137 -12.19 -13.78 1.00
N ILE A 138 -11.27 -12.95 1.48
CA ILE A 138 -11.34 -11.49 1.36
C ILE A 138 -11.04 -11.06 -0.08
N ASP A 139 -11.90 -10.21 -0.66
CA ASP A 139 -11.63 -9.54 -1.93
C ASP A 139 -10.64 -8.39 -1.74
N TRP A 140 -9.35 -8.66 -1.86
CA TRP A 140 -8.27 -7.68 -1.70
C TRP A 140 -8.32 -6.56 -2.72
N ASN A 141 -8.87 -6.79 -3.90
CA ASN A 141 -9.12 -5.75 -4.87
C ASN A 141 -10.11 -4.70 -4.33
N GLN A 142 -11.17 -5.14 -3.65
CA GLN A 142 -12.12 -4.22 -3.04
C GLN A 142 -11.52 -3.50 -1.83
N GLU A 143 -10.67 -4.16 -1.05
CA GLU A 143 -9.96 -3.52 0.06
C GLU A 143 -9.01 -2.41 -0.46
N ALA A 144 -8.21 -2.69 -1.49
CA ALA A 144 -7.38 -1.70 -2.16
C ALA A 144 -8.20 -0.52 -2.71
N ARG A 145 -9.36 -0.80 -3.30
CA ARG A 145 -10.27 0.25 -3.80
C ARG A 145 -10.86 1.10 -2.67
N LYS A 146 -11.24 0.49 -1.55
CA LYS A 146 -11.71 1.20 -0.35
C LYS A 146 -10.61 2.10 0.20
N LYS A 147 -9.38 1.59 0.34
CA LYS A 147 -8.19 2.33 0.79
C LYS A 147 -7.89 3.52 -0.11
N ALA A 148 -7.88 3.31 -1.43
CA ALA A 148 -7.69 4.38 -2.42
C ALA A 148 -8.74 5.48 -2.29
N LYS A 149 -10.02 5.12 -2.10
CA LYS A 149 -11.10 6.06 -1.90
C LYS A 149 -10.94 6.85 -0.60
N GLU A 150 -10.46 6.20 0.45
CA GLU A 150 -10.20 6.84 1.74
C GLU A 150 -9.10 7.89 1.60
N TYR A 151 -7.96 7.57 0.99
CA TYR A 151 -6.90 8.54 0.72
C TYR A 151 -7.39 9.78 -0.03
N CYS A 152 -8.22 9.60 -1.04
CA CYS A 152 -8.74 10.71 -1.83
C CYS A 152 -9.76 11.58 -1.08
N LYS A 153 -10.34 11.11 0.03
CA LYS A 153 -11.25 11.91 0.87
C LYS A 153 -10.51 12.92 1.75
N HIS A 154 -9.26 12.67 2.09
CA HIS A 154 -8.53 13.42 3.12
C HIS A 154 -7.94 14.76 2.66
N LYS A 155 -8.39 15.34 1.55
CA LYS A 155 -7.98 16.68 1.05
C LYS A 155 -6.46 16.89 1.00
N ILE A 156 -5.70 15.82 0.78
CA ILE A 156 -4.24 15.86 0.64
C ILE A 156 -3.86 16.09 -0.83
N GLY A 157 -4.73 15.63 -1.73
CA GLY A 157 -4.50 15.63 -3.16
C GLY A 157 -3.53 14.52 -3.61
N PHE A 158 -4.07 13.55 -4.33
CA PHE A 158 -3.27 12.47 -4.90
C PHE A 158 -3.36 12.49 -6.43
N SER A 159 -2.21 12.38 -7.10
CA SER A 159 -2.19 11.92 -8.49
C SER A 159 -2.34 10.40 -8.52
N LYS A 160 -2.69 9.84 -9.68
CA LYS A 160 -2.75 8.38 -9.86
C LYS A 160 -1.42 7.71 -9.53
N VAL A 161 -0.31 8.34 -9.93
CA VAL A 161 1.04 7.83 -9.69
C VAL A 161 1.33 7.75 -8.20
N LYS A 162 1.04 8.82 -7.46
CA LYS A 162 1.27 8.86 -6.01
C LYS A 162 0.33 7.94 -5.25
N LEU A 163 -0.93 7.84 -5.67
CA LEU A 163 -1.89 6.93 -5.05
C LEU A 163 -1.47 5.47 -5.25
N LYS A 164 -1.01 5.09 -6.45
CA LYS A 164 -0.44 3.76 -6.69
C LYS A 164 0.75 3.49 -5.77
N ALA A 165 1.68 4.42 -5.71
CA ALA A 165 2.86 4.29 -4.85
C ALA A 165 2.47 4.14 -3.36
N GLN A 166 1.43 4.85 -2.91
CA GLN A 166 0.92 4.74 -1.54
C GLN A 166 0.29 3.37 -1.26
N LEU A 167 -0.52 2.84 -2.18
CA LEU A 167 -1.11 1.50 -2.03
C LEU A 167 -0.04 0.40 -1.99
N LEU A 168 0.99 0.50 -2.84
CA LEU A 168 2.13 -0.41 -2.81
C LEU A 168 2.92 -0.30 -1.49
N PHE A 169 3.05 0.91 -0.95
CA PHE A 169 3.67 1.14 0.36
C PHE A 169 2.85 0.51 1.50
N ASP A 170 1.52 0.49 1.38
CA ASP A 170 0.60 -0.18 2.30
C ASP A 170 0.51 -1.70 2.02
N HIS A 171 1.48 -2.24 1.28
CA HIS A 171 1.60 -3.66 0.98
C HIS A 171 0.49 -4.29 0.11
N PHE A 172 -0.34 -3.49 -0.57
CA PHE A 172 -1.15 -4.04 -1.66
C PHE A 172 -0.24 -4.46 -2.81
N ILE A 173 -0.56 -5.55 -3.49
CA ILE A 173 0.20 -5.96 -4.68
C ILE A 173 -0.14 -5.08 -5.89
N GLU A 174 0.67 -5.15 -6.94
CA GLU A 174 0.54 -4.26 -8.10
C GLU A 174 -0.80 -4.39 -8.79
N GLU A 175 -1.31 -5.62 -8.92
CA GLU A 175 -2.61 -5.92 -9.52
C GLU A 175 -3.77 -5.31 -8.74
N GLU A 176 -3.73 -5.36 -7.40
CA GLU A 176 -4.73 -4.76 -6.52
C GLU A 176 -4.71 -3.23 -6.58
N ALA A 177 -3.50 -2.65 -6.60
CA ALA A 177 -3.33 -1.21 -6.74
C ALA A 177 -3.84 -0.71 -8.10
N ASP A 178 -3.56 -1.42 -9.20
CA ASP A 178 -4.06 -1.09 -10.53
C ASP A 178 -5.59 -1.26 -10.63
N PHE A 179 -6.13 -2.30 -10.02
CA PHE A 179 -7.58 -2.47 -9.89
C PHE A 179 -8.20 -1.27 -9.15
N ALA A 180 -7.64 -0.91 -8.00
CA ALA A 180 -8.11 0.21 -7.20
C ALA A 180 -8.14 1.50 -8.00
N LEU A 181 -7.05 1.85 -8.71
CA LEU A 181 -6.94 3.05 -9.53
C LEU A 181 -7.94 3.09 -10.69
N SER A 182 -8.25 1.93 -11.26
CA SER A 182 -9.20 1.83 -12.38
C SER A 182 -10.66 1.87 -11.93
N HIS A 183 -10.95 1.53 -10.67
CA HIS A 183 -12.30 1.41 -10.12
C HIS A 183 -12.62 2.44 -9.02
N VAL A 184 -11.65 3.21 -8.56
CA VAL A 184 -11.92 4.34 -7.65
C VAL A 184 -12.61 5.46 -8.42
N ASN A 185 -13.79 5.86 -7.97
CA ASN A 185 -14.52 6.97 -8.59
C ASN A 185 -14.07 8.29 -7.95
N VAL A 186 -13.02 8.90 -8.53
CA VAL A 186 -12.38 10.14 -8.05
C VAL A 186 -12.25 11.14 -9.19
N ASP A 187 -12.54 12.40 -8.92
CA ASP A 187 -12.22 13.50 -9.84
C ASP A 187 -10.74 13.89 -9.69
N TRP A 188 -9.91 13.44 -10.62
CA TRP A 188 -8.46 13.71 -10.61
C TRP A 188 -8.13 15.19 -10.81
N ILE A 189 -9.05 15.98 -11.39
CA ILE A 189 -8.88 17.43 -11.50
C ILE A 189 -9.11 18.08 -10.13
N GLU A 190 -10.06 17.59 -9.35
CA GLU A 190 -10.26 18.05 -7.97
C GLU A 190 -9.05 17.70 -7.09
N GLN A 191 -8.48 16.52 -7.25
CA GLN A 191 -7.23 16.15 -6.57
C GLN A 191 -6.07 17.07 -6.95
N ALA A 192 -5.92 17.40 -8.24
CA ALA A 192 -4.92 18.35 -8.71
C ALA A 192 -5.19 19.77 -8.20
N GLU A 193 -6.46 20.19 -8.07
CA GLU A 193 -6.83 21.49 -7.51
C GLU A 193 -6.43 21.63 -6.03
N ILE A 194 -6.54 20.56 -5.24
CA ILE A 194 -6.09 20.55 -3.85
C ILE A 194 -4.59 20.84 -3.79
N VAL A 195 -3.80 20.12 -4.57
CA VAL A 195 -2.33 20.30 -4.63
C VAL A 195 -1.96 21.68 -5.21
N ALA A 196 -2.70 22.15 -6.22
CA ALA A 196 -2.48 23.47 -6.81
C ALA A 196 -2.62 24.61 -5.79
N LYS A 197 -3.61 24.51 -4.89
CA LYS A 197 -3.80 25.51 -3.81
C LYS A 197 -2.63 25.55 -2.85
N GLU A 198 -2.07 24.40 -2.49
CA GLU A 198 -0.88 24.33 -1.63
C GLU A 198 0.33 24.99 -2.29
N TYR A 199 0.55 24.75 -3.59
CA TYR A 199 1.65 25.41 -4.33
C TYR A 199 1.49 26.92 -4.41
N ILE A 200 0.25 27.42 -4.58
CA ILE A 200 -0.03 28.86 -4.56
C ILE A 200 0.24 29.46 -3.18
N GLU A 201 -0.17 28.80 -2.10
CA GLU A 201 0.12 29.20 -0.72
C GLU A 201 1.64 29.22 -0.45
N ASP A 202 2.39 28.32 -1.08
CA ASP A 202 3.86 28.26 -1.03
C ASP A 202 4.55 29.28 -1.95
N GLY A 203 3.78 30.10 -2.69
CA GLY A 203 4.27 31.24 -3.47
C GLY A 203 4.39 31.01 -4.97
N VAL A 204 3.92 29.90 -5.51
CA VAL A 204 3.85 29.71 -6.97
C VAL A 204 2.76 30.64 -7.53
N SER A 205 3.16 31.52 -8.44
CA SER A 205 2.29 32.58 -8.97
C SER A 205 2.14 32.59 -10.49
N SER A 206 2.96 31.83 -11.22
CA SER A 206 2.82 31.69 -12.67
C SER A 206 2.05 30.43 -13.04
N LYS A 207 1.30 30.50 -14.13
CA LYS A 207 0.55 29.36 -14.67
C LYS A 207 1.48 28.23 -15.11
N GLU A 208 2.54 28.59 -15.79
CA GLU A 208 3.52 27.65 -16.34
C GLU A 208 4.20 26.87 -15.24
N ASP A 209 4.66 27.55 -14.19
CA ASP A 209 5.34 26.92 -13.04
C ASP A 209 4.37 26.01 -12.27
N LEU A 210 3.09 26.39 -12.13
CA LEU A 210 2.11 25.57 -11.43
C LEU A 210 1.76 24.31 -12.25
N VAL A 211 1.61 24.43 -13.57
CA VAL A 211 1.38 23.26 -14.43
C VAL A 211 2.57 22.30 -14.37
N GLU A 212 3.80 22.83 -14.42
CA GLU A 212 5.00 22.01 -14.29
C GLU A 212 5.08 21.32 -12.92
N ALA A 213 4.82 22.06 -11.83
CA ALA A 213 4.80 21.51 -10.49
C ALA A 213 3.79 20.36 -10.36
N LEU A 214 2.56 20.53 -10.86
CA LEU A 214 1.53 19.50 -10.83
C LEU A 214 1.89 18.27 -11.67
N MET A 215 2.55 18.48 -12.83
CA MET A 215 3.04 17.37 -13.65
C MET A 215 4.16 16.60 -12.94
N ASN A 216 5.03 17.27 -12.20
CA ASN A 216 6.05 16.64 -11.37
C ASN A 216 5.45 15.87 -10.19
N GLU A 217 4.25 16.26 -9.72
CA GLU A 217 3.43 15.49 -8.76
C GLU A 217 2.78 14.24 -9.36
N GLY A 218 2.89 14.03 -10.68
CA GLY A 218 2.36 12.88 -11.41
C GLY A 218 0.94 13.06 -11.94
N PHE A 219 0.41 14.30 -11.97
CA PHE A 219 -0.82 14.60 -12.70
C PHE A 219 -0.55 14.66 -14.20
N THR A 220 -1.54 14.29 -15.00
CA THR A 220 -1.44 14.49 -16.46
C THR A 220 -1.47 15.98 -16.78
N LYS A 221 -0.87 16.38 -17.91
CA LYS A 221 -0.91 17.77 -18.38
C LYS A 221 -2.34 18.34 -18.41
N LYS A 222 -3.30 17.53 -18.86
CA LYS A 222 -4.72 17.95 -18.93
C LYS A 222 -5.33 18.20 -17.53
N GLU A 223 -4.99 17.39 -16.55
CA GLU A 223 -5.44 17.58 -15.16
C GLU A 223 -4.78 18.82 -14.56
N ALA A 224 -3.48 18.97 -14.75
CA ALA A 224 -2.71 20.11 -14.27
C ALA A 224 -3.21 21.45 -14.85
N GLU A 225 -3.38 21.55 -16.17
CA GLU A 225 -3.89 22.75 -16.85
C GLU A 225 -5.29 23.12 -16.35
N LYS A 226 -6.18 22.13 -16.20
CA LYS A 226 -7.55 22.37 -15.72
C LYS A 226 -7.57 22.82 -14.26
N ALA A 227 -6.78 22.18 -13.39
CA ALA A 227 -6.66 22.57 -12.00
C ALA A 227 -6.10 24.00 -11.86
N THR A 228 -5.06 24.34 -12.62
CA THR A 228 -4.47 25.69 -12.65
C THR A 228 -5.49 26.76 -13.02
N VAL A 229 -6.35 26.51 -14.02
CA VAL A 229 -7.44 27.44 -14.37
C VAL A 229 -8.46 27.55 -13.27
N LYS A 230 -8.83 26.45 -12.60
CA LYS A 230 -9.81 26.43 -11.48
C LYS A 230 -9.35 27.24 -10.27
N VAL A 231 -8.05 27.26 -9.99
CA VAL A 231 -7.48 28.05 -8.87
C VAL A 231 -7.23 29.52 -9.22
N GLY A 232 -7.55 29.93 -10.46
CA GLY A 232 -7.57 31.33 -10.89
C GLY A 232 -6.31 31.83 -11.60
N LEU A 233 -5.31 30.99 -11.86
CA LEU A 233 -4.18 31.33 -12.72
C LEU A 233 -4.55 31.13 -14.20
N LYS A 234 -4.47 32.21 -14.99
CA LYS A 234 -4.89 32.27 -16.40
C LYS A 234 -3.69 32.37 -17.33
#